data_208c0859e0222b792688cb34f72bf003
#
_entry.id   208c0859e0222b792688cb34f72bf003
#
_cell.length_a   1.000
_cell.length_b   1.000
_cell.length_c   1.000
_cell.angle_alpha   90.00
_cell.angle_beta   90.00
_cell.angle_gamma   90.00
#
_symmetry.space_group_name_H-M   'P 1'
#
loop_
_entity.id
_entity.type
_entity.pdbx_description
1 polymer ?
#
loop_
_entity_poly.entity_id
_entity_poly.type
_entity_poly.pdbx_seq_one_letter_code
_entity_poly.pdbx_strand_id
1 'polypeptide(L)'
;ELKQYFDQLAIDGMWIDMNEASSFCTGSCGSGKPEDEVPVYPWLLGSAEPPHRKINTTDLFLVPPYAIHNLLPEISDKTIETTAVHSNGVIEYHVHNLYGYMESKATRDFLLQHRPDERPFLLSRSTFSGSGALVNHWTGDNAATWQDLHLSIASVFDFGIFGIPMVGADICGFNGNTTEELCARWIELGAFYPFSRGHNAIDMLPQELYRWDSVAEASRRALAVRYSLLPYFYTMYQHSVEVGWPVARPLVFEFPSISAVVDNDRQMLVGDSILISPALQKGAVSVDAFFPSGRWYDWYTYVEVAGSDANITLDAPLEHVNVHIRGGKIVPIQP
;
A
#
# COMPACT_ATOMS: atom_id res chain seq x y z
N GLU A 1 21.39 -16.28 -9.77
CA GLU A 1 20.72 -15.50 -10.83
C GLU A 1 20.76 -13.99 -10.51
N LEU A 2 20.30 -13.53 -9.33
CA LEU A 2 20.29 -12.09 -8.98
C LEU A 2 21.65 -11.42 -9.17
N LYS A 3 22.76 -12.08 -8.76
CA LYS A 3 24.10 -11.55 -8.94
C LYS A 3 24.43 -11.18 -10.40
N GLN A 4 23.96 -11.97 -11.34
CA GLN A 4 24.20 -11.73 -12.77
C GLN A 4 23.55 -10.43 -13.25
N TYR A 5 22.35 -10.10 -12.74
CA TYR A 5 21.67 -8.84 -13.07
C TYR A 5 22.38 -7.64 -12.44
N PHE A 6 22.74 -7.74 -11.18
CA PHE A 6 23.42 -6.65 -10.46
C PHE A 6 24.83 -6.37 -10.98
N ASP A 7 25.52 -7.38 -11.50
CA ASP A 7 26.85 -7.21 -12.14
C ASP A 7 26.75 -6.51 -13.51
N GLN A 8 25.58 -6.57 -14.17
CA GLN A 8 25.35 -6.00 -15.51
C GLN A 8 24.59 -4.66 -15.48
N LEU A 9 23.79 -4.42 -14.45
CA LEU A 9 22.93 -3.26 -14.32
C LEU A 9 23.26 -2.49 -13.05
N ALA A 10 23.48 -1.17 -13.19
CA ALA A 10 23.69 -0.27 -12.06
C ALA A 10 22.33 0.06 -11.42
N ILE A 11 21.78 -0.88 -10.64
CA ILE A 11 20.51 -0.72 -9.91
C ILE A 11 20.77 -0.76 -8.41
N ASP A 12 19.99 0.02 -7.64
CA ASP A 12 20.21 0.19 -6.19
C ASP A 12 19.14 -0.53 -5.34
N GLY A 13 18.11 -1.08 -5.96
CA GLY A 13 17.04 -1.78 -5.26
C GLY A 13 16.28 -2.70 -6.17
N MET A 14 15.31 -3.41 -5.58
CA MET A 14 14.45 -4.34 -6.31
C MET A 14 12.99 -4.17 -5.93
N TRP A 15 12.16 -4.36 -6.91
CA TRP A 15 10.72 -4.56 -6.78
C TRP A 15 10.40 -6.03 -7.06
N ILE A 16 9.81 -6.70 -6.06
CA ILE A 16 9.33 -8.08 -6.16
C ILE A 16 7.81 -8.02 -6.30
N ASP A 17 7.35 -8.23 -7.52
CA ASP A 17 5.94 -8.33 -7.84
C ASP A 17 5.57 -9.78 -8.10
N MET A 18 4.28 -10.11 -7.98
CA MET A 18 3.71 -11.44 -8.27
C MET A 18 4.43 -12.58 -7.50
N ASN A 19 4.80 -12.31 -6.27
CA ASN A 19 5.51 -13.25 -5.40
C ASN A 19 4.60 -14.00 -4.42
N GLU A 20 3.33 -14.10 -4.70
CA GLU A 20 2.39 -15.03 -4.09
C GLU A 20 2.63 -16.44 -4.62
N ALA A 21 2.36 -17.47 -3.83
CA ALA A 21 2.32 -18.85 -4.28
C ALA A 21 1.10 -19.07 -5.21
N SER A 22 1.14 -18.44 -6.38
CA SER A 22 0.02 -18.34 -7.33
C SER A 22 0.30 -19.15 -8.60
N SER A 23 -0.74 -19.78 -9.14
CA SER A 23 -0.69 -20.56 -10.38
C SER A 23 -1.90 -20.26 -11.25
N PHE A 24 -1.75 -20.42 -12.56
CA PHE A 24 -2.88 -20.33 -13.51
C PHE A 24 -3.77 -21.58 -13.52
N CYS A 25 -3.30 -22.68 -12.98
CA CYS A 25 -4.03 -23.93 -12.84
C CYS A 25 -4.28 -24.27 -11.37
N THR A 26 -5.25 -25.12 -11.12
CA THR A 26 -5.50 -25.71 -9.82
C THR A 26 -4.56 -26.89 -9.63
N GLY A 27 -3.69 -26.84 -8.59
CA GLY A 27 -2.66 -27.83 -8.37
C GLY A 27 -1.52 -27.74 -9.39
N SER A 28 -1.11 -28.85 -9.99
CA SER A 28 0.03 -28.90 -10.93
C SER A 28 -0.35 -28.51 -12.35
N CYS A 29 0.31 -27.48 -12.88
CA CYS A 29 0.24 -27.17 -14.30
C CYS A 29 1.19 -28.07 -15.09
N GLY A 30 0.70 -28.78 -16.11
CA GLY A 30 1.56 -29.47 -17.07
C GLY A 30 1.62 -30.99 -16.93
N SER A 31 0.63 -31.62 -16.29
CA SER A 31 0.47 -33.07 -16.37
C SER A 31 0.05 -33.55 -17.78
N GLY A 32 -0.37 -32.64 -18.66
CA GLY A 32 -0.89 -32.97 -20.00
C GLY A 32 -2.24 -33.66 -19.96
N LYS A 33 -2.92 -33.68 -18.84
CA LYS A 33 -4.25 -34.23 -18.71
C LYS A 33 -5.29 -33.17 -18.99
N PRO A 34 -6.42 -33.53 -19.68
CA PRO A 34 -7.49 -32.59 -20.00
C PRO A 34 -8.08 -31.89 -18.73
N GLU A 35 -8.06 -32.59 -17.61
CA GLU A 35 -8.51 -32.06 -16.32
C GLU A 35 -7.59 -30.96 -15.75
N ASP A 36 -6.37 -30.83 -16.26
CA ASP A 36 -5.38 -29.81 -15.88
C ASP A 36 -5.37 -28.64 -16.88
N GLU A 37 -6.21 -28.69 -17.94
CA GLU A 37 -6.36 -27.57 -18.84
C GLU A 37 -6.99 -26.39 -18.09
N VAL A 38 -6.26 -25.29 -18.15
CA VAL A 38 -6.50 -24.01 -17.48
C VAL A 38 -7.97 -23.60 -17.57
N PRO A 39 -8.71 -23.48 -16.47
CA PRO A 39 -9.96 -22.75 -16.51
C PRO A 39 -9.62 -21.28 -16.75
N VAL A 40 -9.93 -20.80 -17.92
CA VAL A 40 -9.87 -19.38 -18.23
C VAL A 40 -10.80 -18.67 -17.24
N TYR A 41 -10.31 -17.61 -16.60
CA TYR A 41 -11.12 -16.85 -15.65
C TYR A 41 -12.44 -16.40 -16.29
N PRO A 42 -13.61 -16.79 -15.76
CA PRO A 42 -14.91 -16.49 -16.37
C PRO A 42 -15.15 -15.00 -16.63
N TRP A 43 -14.57 -14.12 -15.81
CA TRP A 43 -14.64 -12.67 -15.98
C TRP A 43 -13.80 -12.13 -17.15
N LEU A 44 -12.78 -12.87 -17.60
CA LEU A 44 -12.02 -12.52 -18.80
C LEU A 44 -12.73 -12.93 -20.10
N LEU A 45 -13.61 -13.92 -20.06
CA LEU A 45 -14.31 -14.45 -21.24
C LEU A 45 -15.85 -14.52 -21.12
N GLY A 46 -16.42 -13.98 -20.07
CA GLY A 46 -17.87 -13.73 -19.97
C GLY A 46 -18.76 -14.95 -20.03
N SER A 47 -18.53 -16.06 -19.31
CA SER A 47 -19.65 -16.99 -19.10
C SER A 47 -19.44 -18.50 -18.93
N ALA A 48 -18.38 -19.05 -18.46
CA ALA A 48 -18.42 -20.46 -18.08
C ALA A 48 -17.87 -20.65 -16.67
N GLU A 49 -18.65 -21.22 -15.76
CA GLU A 49 -18.12 -21.71 -14.50
C GLU A 49 -17.05 -22.77 -14.79
N PRO A 50 -15.89 -22.72 -14.11
CA PRO A 50 -14.86 -23.74 -14.25
C PRO A 50 -15.44 -25.10 -13.89
N PRO A 51 -14.99 -26.20 -14.52
CA PRO A 51 -15.40 -27.53 -14.11
C PRO A 51 -15.01 -27.72 -12.63
N HIS A 52 -16.01 -27.89 -11.78
CA HIS A 52 -15.78 -28.12 -10.36
C HIS A 52 -15.12 -29.47 -10.18
N ARG A 53 -13.87 -29.49 -9.72
CA ARG A 53 -13.27 -30.66 -9.10
C ARG A 53 -14.24 -31.15 -8.01
N LYS A 54 -14.46 -32.48 -7.90
CA LYS A 54 -15.23 -33.01 -6.77
C LYS A 54 -14.48 -32.68 -5.49
N ILE A 55 -14.99 -31.71 -4.72
CA ILE A 55 -14.39 -31.25 -3.49
C ILE A 55 -14.46 -32.40 -2.48
N ASN A 56 -13.31 -32.83 -1.96
CA ASN A 56 -13.27 -33.66 -0.77
C ASN A 56 -13.39 -32.78 0.47
N THR A 57 -14.62 -32.46 0.86
CA THR A 57 -14.92 -31.60 2.00
C THR A 57 -14.45 -32.15 3.36
N THR A 58 -13.94 -33.36 3.38
CA THR A 58 -13.38 -33.99 4.60
C THR A 58 -11.87 -33.81 4.73
N ASP A 59 -11.19 -33.33 3.69
CA ASP A 59 -9.77 -33.02 3.75
C ASP A 59 -9.53 -31.65 4.35
N LEU A 60 -9.05 -31.61 5.58
CA LEU A 60 -8.80 -30.39 6.34
C LEU A 60 -7.63 -29.56 5.76
N PHE A 61 -6.81 -30.11 4.90
CA PHE A 61 -5.76 -29.36 4.21
C PHE A 61 -6.27 -28.67 2.93
N LEU A 62 -7.39 -29.12 2.39
CA LEU A 62 -8.03 -28.50 1.22
C LEU A 62 -9.15 -27.55 1.62
N VAL A 63 -9.96 -27.98 2.60
CA VAL A 63 -11.11 -27.19 3.10
C VAL A 63 -11.02 -27.09 4.63
N PRO A 64 -10.07 -26.31 5.15
CA PRO A 64 -9.96 -26.14 6.60
C PRO A 64 -11.16 -25.36 7.15
N PRO A 65 -11.55 -25.60 8.41
CA PRO A 65 -12.57 -24.79 9.05
C PRO A 65 -12.11 -23.33 9.13
N TYR A 66 -13.05 -22.41 8.89
CA TYR A 66 -12.81 -20.96 8.91
C TYR A 66 -11.86 -20.44 7.82
N ALA A 67 -11.64 -21.20 6.74
CA ALA A 67 -10.89 -20.72 5.60
C ALA A 67 -11.57 -19.50 4.96
N ILE A 68 -10.77 -18.56 4.49
CA ILE A 68 -11.28 -17.45 3.69
C ILE A 68 -11.46 -17.95 2.25
N HIS A 69 -12.70 -17.97 1.80
CA HIS A 69 -13.06 -18.39 0.43
C HIS A 69 -13.38 -17.15 -0.40
N ASN A 70 -12.39 -16.62 -1.10
CA ASN A 70 -12.60 -15.42 -1.92
C ASN A 70 -13.38 -15.71 -3.22
N LEU A 71 -13.03 -16.79 -3.93
CA LEU A 71 -13.61 -17.13 -5.23
C LEU A 71 -13.89 -18.62 -5.38
N LEU A 72 -13.06 -19.47 -4.85
CA LEU A 72 -13.04 -20.91 -5.08
C LEU A 72 -13.14 -21.66 -3.75
N PRO A 73 -13.70 -22.88 -3.73
CA PRO A 73 -14.01 -23.58 -2.50
C PRO A 73 -12.80 -24.18 -1.78
N GLU A 74 -11.75 -24.55 -2.51
CA GLU A 74 -10.54 -25.12 -1.94
C GLU A 74 -9.44 -24.07 -1.84
N ILE A 75 -8.66 -24.09 -0.76
CA ILE A 75 -7.54 -23.15 -0.58
C ILE A 75 -6.34 -23.45 -1.49
N SER A 76 -6.32 -24.62 -2.15
CA SER A 76 -5.34 -25.01 -3.17
C SER A 76 -5.69 -24.54 -4.57
N ASP A 77 -6.89 -23.97 -4.77
CA ASP A 77 -7.28 -23.47 -6.08
C ASP A 77 -6.38 -22.32 -6.55
N LYS A 78 -5.85 -22.46 -7.78
CA LYS A 78 -4.95 -21.47 -8.40
C LYS A 78 -3.63 -21.22 -7.64
N THR A 79 -3.19 -22.20 -6.88
CA THR A 79 -1.94 -22.14 -6.12
C THR A 79 -1.27 -23.53 -6.04
N ILE A 80 -0.21 -23.64 -5.25
CA ILE A 80 0.47 -24.91 -4.95
C ILE A 80 -0.51 -25.79 -4.17
N GLU A 81 -0.54 -27.09 -4.51
CA GLU A 81 -1.34 -28.07 -3.77
C GLU A 81 -0.95 -28.07 -2.28
N THR A 82 -1.90 -27.81 -1.41
CA THR A 82 -1.66 -27.67 0.04
C THR A 82 -1.12 -28.93 0.71
N THR A 83 -1.33 -30.10 0.08
CA THR A 83 -0.78 -31.39 0.53
C THR A 83 0.61 -31.70 -0.03
N ALA A 84 1.16 -30.84 -0.90
CA ALA A 84 2.51 -30.98 -1.43
C ALA A 84 3.56 -30.98 -0.31
N VAL A 85 4.61 -31.76 -0.46
CA VAL A 85 5.68 -31.89 0.54
C VAL A 85 6.95 -31.28 -0.01
N HIS A 86 7.49 -30.29 0.72
CA HIS A 86 8.78 -29.68 0.43
C HIS A 86 9.95 -30.64 0.67
N SER A 87 11.11 -30.34 0.11
CA SER A 87 12.31 -31.16 0.22
C SER A 87 12.78 -31.43 1.66
N ASN A 88 12.40 -30.55 2.59
CA ASN A 88 12.65 -30.68 4.03
C ASN A 88 11.57 -31.46 4.79
N GLY A 89 10.56 -31.99 4.10
CA GLY A 89 9.45 -32.76 4.68
C GLY A 89 8.30 -31.92 5.21
N VAL A 90 8.33 -30.60 5.09
CA VAL A 90 7.23 -29.73 5.52
C VAL A 90 6.12 -29.72 4.47
N ILE A 91 4.85 -29.78 4.93
CA ILE A 91 3.68 -29.72 4.04
C ILE A 91 3.41 -28.27 3.64
N GLU A 92 3.05 -28.01 2.40
CA GLU A 92 2.76 -26.68 1.84
C GLU A 92 1.72 -25.91 2.67
N TYR A 93 0.68 -26.60 3.16
CA TYR A 93 -0.34 -26.02 4.04
C TYR A 93 0.25 -25.21 5.19
N HIS A 94 1.36 -25.66 5.78
CA HIS A 94 2.00 -25.01 6.92
C HIS A 94 2.86 -23.81 6.57
N VAL A 95 3.25 -23.66 5.29
CA VAL A 95 4.22 -22.66 4.85
C VAL A 95 3.73 -21.82 3.68
N HIS A 96 2.52 -22.06 3.20
CA HIS A 96 1.93 -21.39 2.05
C HIS A 96 2.05 -19.86 2.13
N ASN A 97 1.66 -19.27 3.26
CA ASN A 97 1.71 -17.82 3.48
C ASN A 97 3.13 -17.25 3.63
N LEU A 98 4.14 -18.11 3.72
CA LEU A 98 5.54 -17.71 3.85
C LEU A 98 6.26 -17.63 2.51
N TYR A 99 5.63 -17.99 1.40
CA TYR A 99 6.27 -18.04 0.08
C TYR A 99 6.94 -16.69 -0.28
N GLY A 100 6.15 -15.61 -0.37
CA GLY A 100 6.67 -14.27 -0.66
C GLY A 100 7.60 -13.73 0.43
N TYR A 101 7.35 -14.08 1.69
CA TYR A 101 8.25 -13.74 2.79
C TYR A 101 9.64 -14.35 2.61
N MET A 102 9.70 -15.63 2.21
CA MET A 102 10.98 -16.33 2.01
C MET A 102 11.73 -15.81 0.77
N GLU A 103 11.03 -15.44 -0.28
CA GLU A 103 11.65 -14.77 -1.43
C GLU A 103 12.21 -13.40 -1.04
N SER A 104 11.43 -12.61 -0.30
CA SER A 104 11.87 -11.33 0.24
C SER A 104 13.12 -11.46 1.09
N LYS A 105 13.16 -12.49 1.96
CA LYS A 105 14.34 -12.79 2.79
C LYS A 105 15.57 -13.14 1.95
N ALA A 106 15.41 -14.05 1.00
CA ALA A 106 16.53 -14.47 0.14
C ALA A 106 17.08 -13.30 -0.70
N THR A 107 16.19 -12.47 -1.21
CA THR A 107 16.57 -11.28 -1.99
C THR A 107 17.29 -10.26 -1.12
N ARG A 108 16.79 -9.98 0.09
CA ARG A 108 17.45 -9.07 1.02
C ARG A 108 18.83 -9.59 1.44
N ASP A 109 18.94 -10.88 1.79
CA ASP A 109 20.20 -11.49 2.16
C ASP A 109 21.24 -11.35 1.03
N PHE A 110 20.82 -11.55 -0.22
CA PHE A 110 21.64 -11.30 -1.39
C PHE A 110 22.10 -9.84 -1.49
N LEU A 111 21.18 -8.86 -1.36
CA LEU A 111 21.52 -7.44 -1.46
C LEU A 111 22.53 -7.02 -0.39
N LEU A 112 22.35 -7.46 0.84
CA LEU A 112 23.27 -7.18 1.94
C LEU A 112 24.66 -7.81 1.73
N GLN A 113 24.74 -8.98 1.08
CA GLN A 113 26.01 -9.60 0.73
C GLN A 113 26.70 -8.90 -0.47
N HIS A 114 25.90 -8.44 -1.43
CA HIS A 114 26.41 -7.80 -2.64
C HIS A 114 26.87 -6.35 -2.39
N ARG A 115 26.17 -5.64 -1.49
CA ARG A 115 26.47 -4.25 -1.09
C ARG A 115 26.41 -4.11 0.43
N PRO A 116 27.42 -4.58 1.17
CA PRO A 116 27.37 -4.67 2.63
C PRO A 116 27.30 -3.31 3.34
N ASP A 117 27.77 -2.26 2.69
CA ASP A 117 27.82 -0.91 3.25
C ASP A 117 26.58 -0.05 2.89
N GLU A 118 25.63 -0.62 2.13
CA GLU A 118 24.43 0.08 1.69
C GLU A 118 23.17 -0.50 2.34
N ARG A 119 22.16 0.34 2.55
CA ARG A 119 20.83 -0.10 2.96
C ARG A 119 20.03 -0.50 1.72
N PRO A 120 19.63 -1.77 1.57
CA PRO A 120 18.94 -2.21 0.39
C PRO A 120 17.51 -1.63 0.36
N PHE A 121 17.09 -1.14 -0.80
CA PHE A 121 15.67 -0.87 -1.07
C PHE A 121 15.03 -2.11 -1.68
N LEU A 122 13.99 -2.61 -1.05
CA LEU A 122 13.24 -3.77 -1.51
C LEU A 122 11.75 -3.53 -1.30
N LEU A 123 10.96 -3.72 -2.36
CA LEU A 123 9.52 -3.57 -2.37
C LEU A 123 8.87 -4.90 -2.75
N SER A 124 7.90 -5.36 -1.99
CA SER A 124 7.24 -6.66 -2.20
C SER A 124 5.72 -6.53 -2.16
N ARG A 125 5.03 -7.27 -3.04
CA ARG A 125 3.55 -7.39 -2.99
C ARG A 125 3.10 -8.36 -1.92
N SER A 126 3.57 -9.61 -1.96
CA SER A 126 3.26 -10.59 -0.93
C SER A 126 4.09 -10.35 0.32
N THR A 127 3.42 -10.25 1.45
CA THR A 127 4.05 -10.02 2.76
C THR A 127 3.43 -10.93 3.81
N PHE A 128 4.11 -11.10 4.92
CA PHE A 128 3.66 -11.82 6.09
C PHE A 128 4.12 -11.12 7.36
N SER A 129 3.67 -11.57 8.50
CA SER A 129 4.09 -11.03 9.79
C SER A 129 5.62 -11.01 9.90
N GLY A 130 6.20 -9.85 10.22
CA GLY A 130 7.65 -9.65 10.27
C GLY A 130 8.30 -9.18 8.96
N SER A 131 7.56 -9.09 7.86
CA SER A 131 8.11 -8.64 6.56
C SER A 131 8.68 -7.22 6.61
N GLY A 132 8.20 -6.35 7.49
CA GLY A 132 8.69 -4.97 7.60
C GLY A 132 10.17 -4.86 7.98
N ALA A 133 10.77 -5.91 8.57
CA ALA A 133 12.20 -6.00 8.80
C ALA A 133 13.00 -6.31 7.51
N LEU A 134 12.33 -6.72 6.44
CA LEU A 134 12.94 -7.19 5.20
C LEU A 134 12.65 -6.28 4.02
N VAL A 135 11.39 -5.85 3.87
CA VAL A 135 10.85 -5.20 2.67
C VAL A 135 9.88 -4.07 3.01
N ASN A 136 9.68 -3.20 2.04
CA ASN A 136 8.59 -2.25 1.96
C ASN A 136 7.42 -2.87 1.19
N HIS A 137 6.28 -2.19 1.14
CA HIS A 137 5.06 -2.73 0.54
C HIS A 137 4.28 -1.68 -0.23
N TRP A 138 3.46 -2.12 -1.18
CA TRP A 138 2.35 -1.33 -1.73
C TRP A 138 1.08 -2.19 -1.76
N THR A 139 -0.07 -1.55 -1.84
CA THR A 139 -1.38 -2.22 -1.68
C THR A 139 -1.85 -3.00 -2.92
N GLY A 140 -0.96 -3.25 -3.87
CA GLY A 140 -1.26 -4.03 -5.09
C GLY A 140 -2.13 -3.25 -6.09
N ASP A 141 -2.97 -3.97 -6.79
CA ASP A 141 -3.71 -3.52 -7.97
C ASP A 141 -5.02 -2.81 -7.60
N ASN A 142 -4.92 -1.67 -6.94
CA ASN A 142 -6.06 -0.82 -6.59
C ASN A 142 -6.74 -0.22 -7.84
N ALA A 143 -8.03 0.09 -7.76
CA ALA A 143 -8.75 0.65 -8.89
C ALA A 143 -8.73 2.19 -8.93
N ALA A 144 -8.85 2.75 -10.13
CA ALA A 144 -8.97 4.20 -10.35
C ALA A 144 -10.37 4.69 -9.96
N THR A 145 -10.71 4.63 -8.66
CA THR A 145 -12.01 5.02 -8.11
C THR A 145 -11.87 5.94 -6.90
N TRP A 146 -12.88 6.75 -6.64
CA TRP A 146 -12.96 7.57 -5.44
C TRP A 146 -13.03 6.73 -4.16
N GLN A 147 -13.59 5.54 -4.24
CA GLN A 147 -13.63 4.61 -3.13
C GLN A 147 -12.23 4.11 -2.78
N ASP A 148 -11.43 3.70 -3.78
CA ASP A 148 -10.07 3.23 -3.54
C ASP A 148 -9.14 4.36 -3.07
N LEU A 149 -9.31 5.58 -3.58
CA LEU A 149 -8.66 6.76 -3.02
C LEU A 149 -8.94 6.88 -1.52
N HIS A 150 -10.20 6.78 -1.10
CA HIS A 150 -10.57 6.87 0.31
C HIS A 150 -10.01 5.70 1.13
N LEU A 151 -10.22 4.46 0.67
CA LEU A 151 -9.78 3.25 1.36
C LEU A 151 -8.25 3.14 1.47
N SER A 152 -7.50 3.83 0.61
CA SER A 152 -6.04 3.84 0.67
C SER A 152 -5.50 4.39 2.00
N ILE A 153 -6.22 5.30 2.66
CA ILE A 153 -5.85 5.83 3.99
C ILE A 153 -5.85 4.71 5.02
N ALA A 154 -6.95 3.95 5.11
CA ALA A 154 -7.05 2.81 6.03
C ALA A 154 -6.02 1.72 5.71
N SER A 155 -5.81 1.42 4.42
CA SER A 155 -4.82 0.43 3.99
C SER A 155 -3.40 0.79 4.43
N VAL A 156 -3.02 2.06 4.32
CA VAL A 156 -1.70 2.55 4.78
C VAL A 156 -1.57 2.43 6.30
N PHE A 157 -2.65 2.67 7.06
CA PHE A 157 -2.67 2.46 8.51
C PHE A 157 -2.51 0.99 8.88
N ASP A 158 -3.23 0.09 8.21
CA ASP A 158 -3.18 -1.35 8.47
C ASP A 158 -1.76 -1.90 8.33
N PHE A 159 -1.09 -1.59 7.21
CA PHE A 159 0.29 -2.04 7.01
C PHE A 159 1.26 -1.40 8.01
N GLY A 160 1.05 -0.15 8.40
CA GLY A 160 1.79 0.46 9.50
C GLY A 160 1.66 -0.34 10.81
N ILE A 161 0.43 -0.79 11.16
CA ILE A 161 0.14 -1.62 12.34
C ILE A 161 0.75 -3.01 12.18
N PHE A 162 0.78 -3.58 10.97
CA PHE A 162 1.42 -4.88 10.69
C PHE A 162 2.95 -4.81 10.75
N GLY A 163 3.53 -3.64 11.01
CA GLY A 163 4.97 -3.43 11.13
C GLY A 163 5.67 -3.20 9.79
N ILE A 164 4.95 -2.75 8.77
CA ILE A 164 5.50 -2.35 7.47
C ILE A 164 5.27 -0.85 7.28
N PRO A 165 6.12 0.02 7.84
CA PRO A 165 5.88 1.46 7.91
C PRO A 165 6.02 2.19 6.57
N MET A 166 6.78 1.64 5.61
CA MET A 166 6.94 2.19 4.26
C MET A 166 5.96 1.49 3.32
N VAL A 167 4.78 2.04 3.22
CA VAL A 167 3.66 1.52 2.43
C VAL A 167 2.94 2.65 1.70
N GLY A 168 2.30 2.33 0.57
CA GLY A 168 1.47 3.24 -0.20
C GLY A 168 0.57 2.52 -1.19
N ALA A 169 -0.39 3.24 -1.76
CA ALA A 169 -1.24 2.78 -2.86
C ALA A 169 -0.75 3.38 -4.17
N ASP A 170 -1.00 2.70 -5.28
CA ASP A 170 -0.69 3.24 -6.62
C ASP A 170 -1.52 4.50 -6.88
N ILE A 171 -0.82 5.63 -7.02
CA ILE A 171 -1.44 6.96 -7.17
C ILE A 171 -2.16 7.03 -8.51
N CYS A 172 -3.38 7.53 -8.50
CA CYS A 172 -4.35 7.60 -9.59
C CYS A 172 -5.06 6.27 -9.89
N GLY A 173 -4.68 5.18 -9.23
CA GLY A 173 -5.23 3.84 -9.41
C GLY A 173 -4.46 3.01 -10.43
N PHE A 174 -4.35 1.69 -10.19
CA PHE A 174 -3.71 0.75 -11.10
C PHE A 174 -4.69 0.24 -12.16
N ASN A 175 -5.84 -0.29 -11.74
CA ASN A 175 -6.87 -0.81 -12.62
C ASN A 175 -7.88 0.27 -13.03
N GLY A 176 -8.26 0.26 -14.30
CA GLY A 176 -9.19 1.22 -14.86
C GLY A 176 -8.54 2.56 -15.21
N ASN A 177 -9.29 3.39 -15.92
CA ASN A 177 -8.82 4.69 -16.36
C ASN A 177 -9.15 5.75 -15.32
N THR A 178 -8.14 6.42 -14.82
CA THR A 178 -8.32 7.59 -13.95
C THR A 178 -8.92 8.78 -14.71
N THR A 179 -9.35 9.78 -13.97
CA THR A 179 -9.78 11.08 -14.50
C THR A 179 -8.86 12.18 -13.99
N GLU A 180 -8.85 13.32 -14.65
CA GLU A 180 -8.07 14.49 -14.27
C GLU A 180 -8.27 14.84 -12.79
N GLU A 181 -9.53 15.02 -12.35
CA GLU A 181 -9.85 15.37 -10.97
C GLU A 181 -9.41 14.28 -9.97
N LEU A 182 -9.73 13.01 -10.26
CA LEU A 182 -9.36 11.91 -9.38
C LEU A 182 -7.84 11.82 -9.21
N CYS A 183 -7.09 11.97 -10.31
CA CYS A 183 -5.64 11.89 -10.27
C CYS A 183 -5.02 13.10 -9.53
N ALA A 184 -5.57 14.32 -9.70
CA ALA A 184 -5.16 15.49 -8.93
C ALA A 184 -5.36 15.26 -7.42
N ARG A 185 -6.55 14.81 -7.02
CA ARG A 185 -6.84 14.52 -5.60
C ARG A 185 -6.03 13.36 -5.06
N TRP A 186 -5.72 12.37 -5.90
CA TRP A 186 -4.91 11.25 -5.44
C TRP A 186 -3.45 11.62 -5.21
N ILE A 187 -2.84 12.42 -6.10
CA ILE A 187 -1.46 12.87 -5.86
C ILE A 187 -1.36 13.80 -4.65
N GLU A 188 -2.39 14.60 -4.37
CA GLU A 188 -2.46 15.45 -3.18
C GLU A 188 -2.38 14.64 -1.88
N LEU A 189 -3.05 13.48 -1.81
CA LEU A 189 -2.91 12.55 -0.70
C LEU A 189 -1.65 11.69 -0.83
N GLY A 190 -1.41 11.12 -2.01
CA GLY A 190 -0.34 10.16 -2.27
C GLY A 190 1.06 10.74 -2.11
N ALA A 191 1.22 12.05 -2.22
CA ALA A 191 2.47 12.74 -1.88
C ALA A 191 2.86 12.53 -0.40
N PHE A 192 1.91 12.22 0.47
CA PHE A 192 2.14 12.00 1.90
C PHE A 192 2.13 10.52 2.30
N TYR A 193 1.90 9.60 1.37
CA TYR A 193 2.12 8.19 1.65
C TYR A 193 3.59 7.94 2.03
N PRO A 194 3.86 7.07 2.99
CA PRO A 194 5.23 6.63 3.27
C PRO A 194 5.96 6.17 2.01
N PHE A 195 5.38 5.25 1.24
CA PHE A 195 5.81 4.92 -0.12
C PHE A 195 4.91 5.60 -1.15
N SER A 196 5.48 6.41 -2.04
CA SER A 196 4.72 7.23 -3.02
C SER A 196 5.14 6.86 -4.44
N ARG A 197 4.20 6.31 -5.23
CA ARG A 197 4.43 5.87 -6.61
C ARG A 197 3.18 6.03 -7.45
N GLY A 198 3.30 6.62 -8.66
CA GLY A 198 2.31 6.51 -9.73
C GLY A 198 2.58 5.25 -10.56
N HIS A 199 1.56 4.41 -10.74
CA HIS A 199 1.68 3.18 -11.51
C HIS A 199 0.30 2.73 -11.99
N ASN A 200 0.21 2.22 -13.24
CA ASN A 200 -1.04 1.69 -13.79
C ASN A 200 -0.81 0.48 -14.70
N ALA A 201 -1.89 -0.25 -14.99
CA ALA A 201 -1.87 -1.41 -15.85
C ALA A 201 -1.55 -1.04 -17.32
N ILE A 202 -0.94 -1.99 -18.06
CA ILE A 202 -0.43 -1.78 -19.42
C ILE A 202 -1.51 -1.33 -20.42
N ASP A 203 -2.76 -1.78 -20.24
CA ASP A 203 -3.87 -1.50 -21.16
C ASP A 203 -4.69 -0.27 -20.76
N MET A 204 -4.26 0.45 -19.73
CA MET A 204 -4.92 1.66 -19.23
C MET A 204 -4.38 2.92 -19.91
N LEU A 205 -5.17 4.00 -19.86
CA LEU A 205 -4.70 5.31 -20.35
C LEU A 205 -3.47 5.75 -19.54
N PRO A 206 -2.45 6.31 -20.21
CA PRO A 206 -1.33 6.93 -19.52
C PRO A 206 -1.79 7.93 -18.47
N GLN A 207 -1.20 7.90 -17.28
CA GLN A 207 -1.60 8.75 -16.15
C GLN A 207 -0.42 9.46 -15.48
N GLU A 208 0.66 9.67 -16.21
CA GLU A 208 1.79 10.49 -15.75
C GLU A 208 1.29 11.87 -15.34
N LEU A 209 1.84 12.38 -14.23
CA LEU A 209 1.34 13.59 -13.58
C LEU A 209 1.39 14.87 -14.43
N TYR A 210 2.09 14.85 -15.56
CA TYR A 210 2.13 15.96 -16.52
C TYR A 210 1.04 15.90 -17.60
N ARG A 211 0.19 14.87 -17.60
CA ARG A 211 -0.82 14.65 -18.65
C ARG A 211 -1.90 15.75 -18.69
N TRP A 212 -2.22 16.32 -17.55
CA TRP A 212 -3.14 17.44 -17.39
C TRP A 212 -2.46 18.57 -16.63
N ASP A 213 -2.69 19.82 -17.04
CA ASP A 213 -2.08 20.97 -16.41
C ASP A 213 -2.44 21.12 -14.93
N SER A 214 -3.69 20.85 -14.58
CA SER A 214 -4.17 20.88 -13.20
C SER A 214 -3.52 19.79 -12.32
N VAL A 215 -3.36 18.56 -12.85
CA VAL A 215 -2.66 17.47 -12.16
C VAL A 215 -1.18 17.82 -12.00
N ALA A 216 -0.54 18.39 -13.03
CA ALA A 216 0.85 18.82 -12.95
C ALA A 216 1.06 19.89 -11.88
N GLU A 217 0.14 20.85 -11.77
CA GLU A 217 0.19 21.89 -10.73
C GLU A 217 -0.05 21.33 -9.33
N ALA A 218 -1.10 20.52 -9.13
CA ALA A 218 -1.36 19.82 -7.87
C ALA A 218 -0.14 19.00 -7.44
N SER A 219 0.47 18.27 -8.39
CA SER A 219 1.67 17.46 -8.15
C SER A 219 2.86 18.30 -7.71
N ARG A 220 3.15 19.41 -8.40
CA ARG A 220 4.28 20.28 -8.02
C ARG A 220 4.12 20.80 -6.60
N ARG A 221 2.92 21.24 -6.24
CA ARG A 221 2.63 21.78 -4.90
C ARG A 221 2.75 20.69 -3.82
N ALA A 222 2.07 19.56 -4.00
CA ALA A 222 2.08 18.48 -3.02
C ALA A 222 3.48 17.84 -2.87
N LEU A 223 4.17 17.60 -3.99
CA LEU A 223 5.53 17.06 -3.98
C LEU A 223 6.56 18.05 -3.41
N ALA A 224 6.40 19.37 -3.61
CA ALA A 224 7.27 20.36 -2.97
C ALA A 224 7.19 20.24 -1.43
N VAL A 225 5.97 20.07 -0.87
CA VAL A 225 5.81 19.82 0.57
C VAL A 225 6.49 18.50 0.97
N ARG A 226 6.26 17.41 0.21
CA ARG A 226 6.93 16.12 0.48
C ARG A 226 8.43 16.25 0.49
N TYR A 227 9.02 16.90 -0.52
CA TYR A 227 10.48 17.05 -0.61
C TYR A 227 11.03 17.89 0.55
N SER A 228 10.33 18.94 0.95
CA SER A 228 10.70 19.68 2.15
C SER A 228 10.65 18.82 3.42
N LEU A 229 9.70 17.87 3.50
CA LEU A 229 9.52 16.97 4.64
C LEU A 229 10.40 15.71 4.60
N LEU A 230 11.28 15.49 3.62
CA LEU A 230 12.10 14.28 3.56
C LEU A 230 12.94 14.04 4.84
N PRO A 231 13.57 15.05 5.48
CA PRO A 231 14.25 14.83 6.76
C PRO A 231 13.30 14.41 7.89
N TYR A 232 12.06 14.90 7.86
CA TYR A 232 11.02 14.50 8.81
C TYR A 232 10.59 13.05 8.59
N PHE A 233 10.32 12.66 7.32
CA PHE A 233 10.04 11.25 6.96
C PHE A 233 11.17 10.33 7.41
N TYR A 234 12.41 10.71 7.14
CA TYR A 234 13.58 9.92 7.57
C TYR A 234 13.64 9.73 9.08
N THR A 235 13.34 10.79 9.86
CA THR A 235 13.23 10.72 11.31
C THR A 235 12.11 9.79 11.76
N MET A 236 10.95 9.82 11.09
CA MET A 236 9.84 8.93 11.41
C MET A 236 10.16 7.46 11.10
N TYR A 237 10.90 7.18 10.02
CA TYR A 237 11.39 5.83 9.73
C TYR A 237 12.38 5.35 10.80
N GLN A 238 13.26 6.22 11.28
CA GLN A 238 14.17 5.88 12.37
C GLN A 238 13.39 5.51 13.64
N HIS A 239 12.39 6.30 14.01
CA HIS A 239 11.50 5.97 15.13
C HIS A 239 10.77 4.64 14.93
N SER A 240 10.35 4.35 13.69
CA SER A 240 9.72 3.07 13.38
C SER A 240 10.64 1.89 13.60
N VAL A 241 11.92 2.02 13.24
CA VAL A 241 12.95 0.98 13.49
C VAL A 241 13.21 0.79 14.99
N GLU A 242 13.26 1.87 15.76
CA GLU A 242 13.60 1.82 17.20
C GLU A 242 12.47 1.35 18.09
N VAL A 243 11.23 1.81 17.82
CA VAL A 243 10.09 1.62 18.73
C VAL A 243 8.86 1.00 18.05
N GLY A 244 8.91 0.73 16.75
CA GLY A 244 7.83 0.08 16.00
C GLY A 244 6.65 1.01 15.66
N TRP A 245 6.78 2.31 15.79
CA TRP A 245 5.68 3.24 15.50
C TRP A 245 5.46 3.42 14.00
N PRO A 246 4.21 3.38 13.50
CA PRO A 246 3.94 3.62 12.09
C PRO A 246 4.25 5.07 11.69
N VAL A 247 4.68 5.26 10.45
CA VAL A 247 4.95 6.59 9.88
C VAL A 247 3.65 7.32 9.59
N ALA A 248 2.72 6.68 8.87
CA ALA A 248 1.36 7.19 8.70
C ALA A 248 0.48 6.67 9.83
N ARG A 249 -0.29 7.55 10.47
CA ARG A 249 -1.06 7.23 11.68
C ARG A 249 -2.48 7.74 11.60
N PRO A 250 -3.48 6.98 12.08
CA PRO A 250 -4.80 7.52 12.36
C PRO A 250 -4.74 8.49 13.55
N LEU A 251 -5.65 9.45 13.58
CA LEU A 251 -5.69 10.45 14.66
C LEU A 251 -5.82 9.82 16.05
N VAL A 252 -6.53 8.68 16.15
CA VAL A 252 -6.74 7.96 17.42
C VAL A 252 -5.43 7.52 18.10
N PHE A 253 -4.34 7.33 17.34
CA PHE A 253 -3.05 6.97 17.94
C PHE A 253 -2.43 8.09 18.77
N GLU A 254 -2.65 9.32 18.36
CA GLU A 254 -2.14 10.50 19.05
C GLU A 254 -3.18 11.10 20.05
N PHE A 255 -4.45 10.81 19.84
CA PHE A 255 -5.57 11.38 20.60
C PHE A 255 -6.57 10.28 21.06
N PRO A 256 -6.13 9.26 21.78
CA PRO A 256 -6.98 8.08 22.11
C PRO A 256 -8.15 8.42 23.04
N SER A 257 -8.11 9.55 23.73
CA SER A 257 -9.20 9.99 24.63
C SER A 257 -10.35 10.69 23.91
N ILE A 258 -10.19 11.02 22.62
CA ILE A 258 -11.20 11.73 21.83
C ILE A 258 -12.01 10.71 21.05
N SER A 259 -13.27 10.47 21.44
CA SER A 259 -14.12 9.48 20.78
C SER A 259 -14.39 9.80 19.30
N ALA A 260 -14.45 11.08 18.93
CA ALA A 260 -14.72 11.53 17.58
C ALA A 260 -13.63 11.16 16.54
N VAL A 261 -12.43 10.76 16.98
CA VAL A 261 -11.35 10.36 16.07
C VAL A 261 -11.20 8.86 15.89
N VAL A 262 -11.97 8.05 16.61
CA VAL A 262 -11.88 6.57 16.56
C VAL A 262 -12.20 6.06 15.16
N ASP A 263 -13.23 6.62 14.53
CA ASP A 263 -13.70 6.24 13.19
C ASP A 263 -13.25 7.24 12.10
N ASN A 264 -12.22 8.07 12.38
CA ASN A 264 -11.73 9.03 11.39
C ASN A 264 -10.84 8.34 10.36
N ASP A 265 -11.42 8.01 9.22
CA ASP A 265 -10.78 7.42 8.04
C ASP A 265 -10.53 8.44 6.91
N ARG A 266 -10.70 9.74 7.18
CA ARG A 266 -10.65 10.83 6.19
C ARG A 266 -9.41 11.69 6.30
N GLN A 267 -8.67 11.56 7.36
CA GLN A 267 -7.47 12.33 7.65
C GLN A 267 -6.33 11.39 8.03
N MET A 268 -5.13 11.83 7.77
CA MET A 268 -3.92 11.07 8.08
C MET A 268 -2.91 11.96 8.78
N LEU A 269 -2.30 11.45 9.86
CA LEU A 269 -1.09 12.04 10.41
C LEU A 269 0.14 11.40 9.77
N VAL A 270 1.12 12.21 9.40
CA VAL A 270 2.49 11.76 9.17
C VAL A 270 3.27 12.01 10.47
N GLY A 271 3.72 10.93 11.08
CA GLY A 271 4.24 10.99 12.45
C GLY A 271 3.20 11.52 13.43
N ASP A 272 3.64 12.34 14.37
CA ASP A 272 2.80 12.97 15.39
C ASP A 272 2.57 14.48 15.17
N SER A 273 3.05 15.00 14.03
CA SER A 273 3.19 16.45 13.86
C SER A 273 2.51 17.02 12.61
N ILE A 274 2.31 16.24 11.56
CA ILE A 274 1.75 16.72 10.28
C ILE A 274 0.39 16.08 10.04
N LEU A 275 -0.65 16.90 9.96
CA LEU A 275 -2.01 16.49 9.66
C LEU A 275 -2.35 16.77 8.20
N ILE A 276 -2.82 15.75 7.49
CA ILE A 276 -3.28 15.82 6.10
C ILE A 276 -4.79 15.64 6.07
N SER A 277 -5.48 16.59 5.45
CA SER A 277 -6.95 16.56 5.31
C SER A 277 -7.32 16.67 3.83
N PRO A 278 -7.30 15.55 3.08
CA PRO A 278 -7.50 15.51 1.64
C PRO A 278 -8.98 15.61 1.25
N ALA A 279 -9.24 16.07 0.02
CA ALA A 279 -10.54 15.93 -0.61
C ALA A 279 -10.70 14.50 -1.18
N LEU A 280 -11.71 13.76 -0.71
CA LEU A 280 -11.92 12.34 -1.04
C LEU A 280 -13.19 12.09 -1.87
N GLN A 281 -13.82 13.14 -2.36
CA GLN A 281 -15.08 13.05 -3.13
C GLN A 281 -15.00 13.89 -4.39
N LYS A 282 -15.63 13.38 -5.44
CA LYS A 282 -15.73 14.10 -6.71
C LYS A 282 -16.44 15.44 -6.55
N GLY A 283 -15.87 16.49 -7.14
CA GLY A 283 -16.44 17.84 -7.12
C GLY A 283 -16.31 18.56 -5.78
N ALA A 284 -15.58 18.01 -4.81
CA ALA A 284 -15.36 18.66 -3.53
C ALA A 284 -14.56 19.96 -3.69
N VAL A 285 -15.06 21.04 -3.12
CA VAL A 285 -14.39 22.35 -3.05
C VAL A 285 -14.08 22.77 -1.60
N SER A 286 -14.46 21.94 -0.64
CA SER A 286 -14.15 22.07 0.78
C SER A 286 -14.06 20.69 1.43
N VAL A 287 -13.42 20.64 2.58
CA VAL A 287 -13.31 19.45 3.44
C VAL A 287 -13.65 19.82 4.88
N ASP A 288 -14.37 18.94 5.57
CA ASP A 288 -14.57 19.05 7.01
C ASP A 288 -13.45 18.28 7.71
N ALA A 289 -12.47 19.01 8.21
CA ALA A 289 -11.30 18.48 8.86
C ALA A 289 -11.45 18.54 10.38
N PHE A 290 -11.26 17.41 11.07
CA PHE A 290 -11.27 17.38 12.53
C PHE A 290 -9.94 17.89 13.07
N PHE A 291 -10.02 18.85 14.01
CA PHE A 291 -8.84 19.36 14.72
C PHE A 291 -8.95 19.04 16.21
N PRO A 292 -8.13 18.09 16.70
CA PRO A 292 -7.96 17.86 18.12
C PRO A 292 -7.56 19.14 18.87
N SER A 293 -8.00 19.28 20.11
CA SER A 293 -7.70 20.43 20.96
C SER A 293 -6.21 20.73 20.98
N GLY A 294 -5.88 22.00 20.80
CA GLY A 294 -4.52 22.50 20.73
C GLY A 294 -4.30 23.49 19.59
N ARG A 295 -3.06 23.82 19.35
CA ARG A 295 -2.67 24.75 18.29
C ARG A 295 -2.24 23.96 17.06
N TRP A 296 -2.75 24.37 15.92
CA TRP A 296 -2.35 23.85 14.60
C TRP A 296 -1.98 25.03 13.72
N TYR A 297 -1.10 24.82 12.76
CA TYR A 297 -0.65 25.88 11.85
C TYR A 297 -0.78 25.39 10.43
N ASP A 298 -1.46 26.17 9.59
CA ASP A 298 -1.50 25.91 8.15
C ASP A 298 -0.07 25.91 7.58
N TRP A 299 0.27 24.88 6.81
CA TRP A 299 1.62 24.68 6.27
C TRP A 299 2.07 25.82 5.36
N TYR A 300 1.15 26.38 4.58
CA TYR A 300 1.48 27.34 3.53
C TYR A 300 1.52 28.77 4.04
N THR A 301 0.69 29.13 4.98
CA THR A 301 0.51 30.50 5.48
C THR A 301 1.04 30.70 6.89
N TYR A 302 1.30 29.61 7.62
CA TYR A 302 1.63 29.60 9.05
C TYR A 302 0.57 30.25 9.95
N VAL A 303 -0.64 30.46 9.41
CA VAL A 303 -1.76 30.96 10.21
C VAL A 303 -2.21 29.88 11.18
N GLU A 304 -2.45 30.29 12.42
CA GLU A 304 -2.91 29.40 13.47
C GLU A 304 -4.37 28.99 13.25
N VAL A 305 -4.62 27.69 13.39
CA VAL A 305 -5.94 27.09 13.51
C VAL A 305 -6.08 26.54 14.92
N ALA A 306 -6.98 27.10 15.71
CA ALA A 306 -7.24 26.62 17.07
C ALA A 306 -8.10 25.37 17.05
N GLY A 307 -7.52 24.20 17.35
CA GLY A 307 -8.26 22.97 17.52
C GLY A 307 -9.11 22.98 18.78
N SER A 308 -10.32 22.45 18.68
CA SER A 308 -11.34 22.44 19.75
C SER A 308 -12.08 21.11 19.84
N ASP A 309 -11.47 20.02 19.41
CA ASP A 309 -12.10 18.69 19.27
C ASP A 309 -13.35 18.71 18.36
N ALA A 310 -13.28 19.46 17.28
CA ALA A 310 -14.38 19.67 16.35
C ALA A 310 -13.89 19.73 14.89
N ASN A 311 -14.82 19.57 13.97
CA ASN A 311 -14.59 19.79 12.55
C ASN A 311 -14.51 21.30 12.25
N ILE A 312 -13.61 21.64 11.36
CA ILE A 312 -13.46 22.95 10.73
C ILE A 312 -13.58 22.74 9.23
N THR A 313 -14.44 23.49 8.57
CA THR A 313 -14.55 23.44 7.11
C THR A 313 -13.42 24.28 6.51
N LEU A 314 -12.61 23.62 5.67
CA LEU A 314 -11.46 24.21 4.97
C LEU A 314 -11.73 24.24 3.48
N ASP A 315 -11.34 25.31 2.80
CA ASP A 315 -11.38 25.34 1.34
C ASP A 315 -10.44 24.28 0.74
N ALA A 316 -10.89 23.62 -0.32
CA ALA A 316 -10.14 22.62 -1.03
C ALA A 316 -10.26 22.80 -2.56
N PRO A 317 -9.68 23.86 -3.12
CA PRO A 317 -9.58 23.98 -4.59
C PRO A 317 -8.74 22.85 -5.17
N LEU A 318 -8.91 22.54 -6.46
CA LEU A 318 -8.39 21.31 -7.09
C LEU A 318 -6.87 21.13 -6.96
N GLU A 319 -6.10 22.19 -6.87
CA GLU A 319 -4.64 22.13 -6.79
C GLU A 319 -4.10 22.37 -5.36
N HIS A 320 -4.94 22.08 -4.34
CA HIS A 320 -4.56 22.35 -2.95
C HIS A 320 -5.00 21.24 -2.00
N VAL A 321 -4.04 20.69 -1.26
CA VAL A 321 -4.27 19.78 -0.15
C VAL A 321 -4.05 20.50 1.17
N ASN A 322 -4.98 20.33 2.10
CA ASN A 322 -4.88 20.91 3.43
C ASN A 322 -3.85 20.16 4.28
N VAL A 323 -2.77 20.84 4.64
CA VAL A 323 -1.67 20.33 5.45
C VAL A 323 -1.49 21.25 6.67
N HIS A 324 -1.44 20.67 7.87
CA HIS A 324 -1.29 21.43 9.10
C HIS A 324 -0.19 20.87 9.99
N ILE A 325 0.54 21.76 10.64
CA ILE A 325 1.60 21.44 11.61
C ILE A 325 1.01 21.52 13.01
N ARG A 326 1.21 20.47 13.81
CA ARG A 326 0.82 20.47 15.23
C ARG A 326 1.72 21.37 16.07
N GLY A 327 1.13 22.26 16.85
CA GLY A 327 1.84 23.14 17.77
C GLY A 327 2.62 22.37 18.84
N GLY A 328 3.79 22.91 19.23
CA GLY A 328 4.67 22.28 20.22
C GLY A 328 5.54 21.13 19.69
N LYS A 329 5.54 20.90 18.36
CA LYS A 329 6.34 19.87 17.69
C LYS A 329 7.50 20.49 16.91
N ILE A 330 8.54 19.69 16.65
CA ILE A 330 9.68 20.06 15.82
C ILE A 330 9.63 19.22 14.55
N VAL A 331 9.57 19.89 13.41
CA VAL A 331 9.54 19.26 12.09
C VAL A 331 10.81 19.67 11.35
N PRO A 332 11.82 18.78 11.21
CA PRO A 332 12.98 19.07 10.39
C PRO A 332 12.58 19.10 8.91
N ILE A 333 13.01 20.14 8.22
CA ILE A 333 12.76 20.37 6.80
C ILE A 333 14.04 20.66 6.05
N GLN A 334 14.01 20.51 4.73
CA GLN A 334 15.03 20.98 3.80
C GLN A 334 14.42 21.94 2.78
N PRO A 335 15.23 22.83 2.17
CA PRO A 335 14.77 23.75 1.13
C PRO A 335 14.30 23.03 -0.14
#